data_5d272c82f092e73c119331ffd665bb51
#
_entry.id   5d272c82f092e73c119331ffd665bb51
#
_cell.length_a   1.000
_cell.length_b   1.000
_cell.length_c   1.000
_cell.angle_alpha   90.00
_cell.angle_beta   90.00
_cell.angle_gamma   90.00
#
_symmetry.space_group_name_H-M   'P 1'
#
loop_
_entity.id
_entity.type
_entity.pdbx_description
1 polymer ?
#
loop_
_entity_poly.entity_id
_entity_poly.type
_entity_poly.pdbx_seq_one_letter_code
_entity_poly.pdbx_strand_id
1 'polypeptide(L)'
;MPIPTLSIAALAQLPTTVLTPSYTPKHTTIGIVHLGAGAFHRAHQAVYIDDLLAEDPTWAICAVSLHSPRVRDALRPQDGLYTLALLDEHPQLRIIGAIRELLCAADEQPAVLARLADPAVCLVTLTVTEKGYCLAGDALDLAHPDIAHDIAHPAAPRSAIGYLVAGLQQRMRNGIAPFTALSCDNLADNGTLLQRAVVRLAEQNDRALAQWIAQHATFPRSMVDSITPATDDALRAHVQDQLGVHDAWPIQRERYSQWVIEDRFCNGRPAFERAGVTLSEDIAGYARAKLRLLNAPHSALAYLGSLLNLETVADAMGHPELAAFVETLMRDDITPTLQPMPGFDPQQYIDAILARFRNPAIRHLLAQIAWDGSQKLSVRLLGTIGDALAAGQPIQRLCLPVAAWLHFIRRQAGNGAALVDPLGEELSDIGCSTTGDAGHDIPAFLTVDAVFSSLSADARFVQALEHSYAALSPGSPAHVQSALSE
;
A
#
# COMPACT_ATOMS: atom_id res chain seq x y z
N MET A 1 -8.79 17.75 36.73
CA MET A 1 -7.73 18.52 36.10
C MET A 1 -7.80 18.26 34.60
N PRO A 2 -7.48 19.20 33.73
CA PRO A 2 -7.42 18.89 32.29
C PRO A 2 -6.37 17.80 32.05
N ILE A 3 -6.67 16.86 31.13
CA ILE A 3 -5.74 15.81 30.76
C ILE A 3 -4.55 16.44 30.06
N PRO A 4 -3.30 16.17 30.48
CA PRO A 4 -2.13 16.76 29.85
C PRO A 4 -1.95 16.24 28.41
N THR A 5 -1.38 17.05 27.53
CA THR A 5 -1.08 16.66 26.16
C THR A 5 0.21 15.84 26.11
N LEU A 6 0.27 14.82 25.25
CA LEU A 6 1.50 14.07 24.98
C LEU A 6 2.61 15.04 24.57
N SER A 7 3.78 14.90 25.16
CA SER A 7 4.95 15.73 24.87
C SER A 7 6.23 15.03 25.32
N ILE A 8 7.39 15.52 24.89
CA ILE A 8 8.69 14.97 25.35
C ILE A 8 8.80 15.03 26.89
N ALA A 9 8.26 16.08 27.52
CA ALA A 9 8.26 16.19 28.96
C ALA A 9 7.38 15.16 29.67
N ALA A 10 6.34 14.68 29.01
CA ALA A 10 5.41 13.69 29.56
C ALA A 10 5.95 12.24 29.45
N LEU A 11 6.96 11.97 28.60
CA LEU A 11 7.44 10.60 28.35
C LEU A 11 7.83 9.84 29.62
N ALA A 12 8.50 10.52 30.56
CA ALA A 12 8.94 9.91 31.82
C ALA A 12 7.79 9.55 32.79
N GLN A 13 6.58 10.05 32.52
CA GLN A 13 5.40 9.86 33.36
C GLN A 13 4.43 8.81 32.79
N LEU A 14 4.71 8.32 31.56
CA LEU A 14 3.88 7.31 30.93
C LEU A 14 4.00 5.95 31.65
N PRO A 15 2.95 5.12 31.61
CA PRO A 15 3.01 3.76 32.15
C PRO A 15 4.14 2.92 31.53
N THR A 16 4.79 2.08 32.32
CA THR A 16 5.91 1.23 31.87
C THR A 16 5.51 0.18 30.83
N THR A 17 4.20 -0.04 30.64
CA THR A 17 3.64 -0.88 29.58
C THR A 17 3.69 -0.24 28.20
N VAL A 18 3.90 1.08 28.14
CA VAL A 18 4.00 1.85 26.89
C VAL A 18 5.46 1.95 26.48
N LEU A 19 5.78 1.52 25.28
CA LEU A 19 7.14 1.68 24.75
C LEU A 19 7.38 3.15 24.37
N THR A 20 8.49 3.69 24.81
CA THR A 20 8.91 5.07 24.49
C THR A 20 10.21 5.06 23.69
N PRO A 21 10.55 6.14 22.94
CA PRO A 21 11.81 6.24 22.23
C PRO A 21 13.00 5.97 23.16
N SER A 22 13.92 5.11 22.74
CA SER A 22 15.17 4.78 23.48
C SER A 22 16.28 5.82 23.29
N TYR A 23 16.01 6.87 22.52
CA TYR A 23 16.88 8.01 22.24
C TYR A 23 16.25 9.32 22.76
N THR A 24 17.01 10.39 22.78
CA THR A 24 16.50 11.71 23.15
C THR A 24 16.03 12.44 21.89
N PRO A 25 14.71 12.60 21.63
CA PRO A 25 14.23 13.18 20.38
C PRO A 25 14.79 14.59 20.08
N LYS A 26 15.07 15.41 21.09
CA LYS A 26 15.65 16.76 20.94
C LYS A 26 17.10 16.77 20.41
N HIS A 27 17.81 15.66 20.50
CA HIS A 27 19.21 15.55 20.07
C HIS A 27 19.35 14.93 18.68
N THR A 28 18.26 14.76 17.94
CA THR A 28 18.29 14.26 16.58
C THR A 28 18.33 15.40 15.56
N THR A 29 18.88 15.13 14.39
CA THR A 29 18.92 16.05 13.25
C THR A 29 18.13 15.49 12.07
N ILE A 30 17.58 16.38 11.23
CA ILE A 30 16.74 15.98 10.11
C ILE A 30 17.62 15.57 8.93
N GLY A 31 17.59 14.28 8.58
CA GLY A 31 18.21 13.70 7.39
C GLY A 31 17.21 13.31 6.31
N ILE A 32 15.92 13.26 6.67
CA ILE A 32 14.84 12.84 5.78
C ILE A 32 13.77 13.92 5.69
N VAL A 33 13.31 14.22 4.46
CA VAL A 33 12.04 14.90 4.22
C VAL A 33 11.02 13.87 3.74
N HIS A 34 9.83 13.87 4.32
CA HIS A 34 8.75 13.01 3.86
C HIS A 34 7.58 13.84 3.32
N LEU A 35 7.20 13.61 2.06
CA LEU A 35 6.03 14.22 1.43
C LEU A 35 4.83 13.29 1.57
N GLY A 36 3.77 13.75 2.23
CA GLY A 36 2.56 12.96 2.49
C GLY A 36 2.50 12.39 3.91
N ALA A 37 2.51 13.25 4.94
CA ALA A 37 2.51 12.89 6.36
C ALA A 37 1.24 12.16 6.84
N GLY A 38 0.72 11.20 6.05
CA GLY A 38 -0.51 10.44 6.30
C GLY A 38 -0.38 9.36 7.39
N ALA A 39 -1.45 8.57 7.56
CA ALA A 39 -1.48 7.48 8.53
C ALA A 39 -0.46 6.40 8.16
N PHE A 40 -0.36 6.01 6.88
CA PHE A 40 0.54 4.97 6.44
C PHE A 40 2.01 5.32 6.73
N HIS A 41 2.45 6.54 6.36
CA HIS A 41 3.82 6.99 6.70
C HIS A 41 4.10 6.88 8.19
N ARG A 42 3.20 7.40 9.03
CA ARG A 42 3.37 7.41 10.49
C ARG A 42 3.34 5.99 11.10
N ALA A 43 2.59 5.07 10.50
CA ALA A 43 2.51 3.69 10.93
C ALA A 43 3.63 2.80 10.36
N HIS A 44 4.31 3.22 9.29
CA HIS A 44 5.26 2.39 8.55
C HIS A 44 6.67 3.02 8.52
N GLN A 45 6.99 3.91 7.56
CA GLN A 45 8.34 4.45 7.37
C GLN A 45 8.89 5.12 8.64
N ALA A 46 8.07 5.92 9.33
CA ALA A 46 8.50 6.61 10.53
C ALA A 46 8.84 5.65 11.68
N VAL A 47 8.25 4.45 11.73
CA VAL A 47 8.56 3.44 12.74
C VAL A 47 9.93 2.82 12.49
N TYR A 48 10.26 2.47 11.24
CA TYR A 48 11.59 1.98 10.88
C TYR A 48 12.68 3.00 11.20
N ILE A 49 12.41 4.27 10.94
CA ILE A 49 13.36 5.33 11.28
C ILE A 49 13.48 5.49 12.80
N ASP A 50 12.37 5.45 13.55
CA ASP A 50 12.37 5.53 15.01
C ASP A 50 13.24 4.44 15.65
N ASP A 51 13.27 3.24 15.07
CA ASP A 51 14.12 2.12 15.50
C ASP A 51 15.62 2.40 15.29
N LEU A 52 15.98 3.22 14.29
CA LEU A 52 17.37 3.54 13.96
C LEU A 52 17.94 4.74 14.71
N LEU A 53 17.09 5.65 15.20
CA LEU A 53 17.54 6.91 15.79
C LEU A 53 18.33 6.76 17.10
N ALA A 54 18.25 5.63 17.77
CA ALA A 54 19.07 5.31 18.92
C ALA A 54 20.55 5.09 18.54
N GLU A 55 20.80 4.58 17.34
CA GLU A 55 22.14 4.29 16.83
C GLU A 55 22.70 5.46 15.99
N ASP A 56 21.82 6.05 15.15
CA ASP A 56 22.19 7.19 14.31
C ASP A 56 21.13 8.29 14.37
N PRO A 57 21.34 9.32 15.21
CA PRO A 57 20.39 10.39 15.42
C PRO A 57 20.30 11.38 14.24
N THR A 58 21.01 11.17 13.14
CA THR A 58 21.04 12.08 11.99
C THR A 58 19.89 11.87 10.99
N TRP A 59 19.03 10.86 11.20
CA TRP A 59 17.99 10.47 10.26
C TRP A 59 16.56 10.84 10.69
N ALA A 60 16.40 11.82 11.59
CA ALA A 60 15.06 12.28 11.92
C ALA A 60 14.31 12.86 10.70
N ILE A 61 13.00 12.94 10.82
CA ILE A 61 12.09 13.25 9.71
C ILE A 61 11.52 14.66 9.85
N CYS A 62 11.57 15.43 8.75
CA CYS A 62 10.65 16.54 8.49
C CYS A 62 9.47 16.00 7.68
N ALA A 63 8.29 15.94 8.28
CA ALA A 63 7.08 15.44 7.64
C ALA A 63 6.28 16.60 7.05
N VAL A 64 5.96 16.53 5.75
CA VAL A 64 5.29 17.58 4.98
C VAL A 64 3.94 17.08 4.50
N SER A 65 2.87 17.79 4.88
CA SER A 65 1.55 17.67 4.25
C SER A 65 1.45 18.62 3.07
N LEU A 66 1.02 18.16 1.88
CA LEU A 66 0.97 19.03 0.70
C LEU A 66 -0.18 20.05 0.76
N HIS A 67 -1.36 19.63 1.23
CA HIS A 67 -2.59 20.44 1.13
C HIS A 67 -3.23 20.77 2.48
N SER A 68 -3.18 19.86 3.47
CA SER A 68 -3.94 20.00 4.71
C SER A 68 -3.03 20.20 5.91
N PRO A 69 -3.25 21.22 6.76
CA PRO A 69 -2.47 21.46 7.97
C PRO A 69 -2.81 20.51 9.13
N ARG A 70 -3.83 19.66 8.99
CA ARG A 70 -4.38 18.87 10.11
C ARG A 70 -3.34 18.07 10.89
N VAL A 71 -2.43 17.37 10.19
CA VAL A 71 -1.40 16.55 10.85
C VAL A 71 -0.40 17.45 11.58
N ARG A 72 0.03 18.54 10.95
CA ARG A 72 0.89 19.55 11.57
C ARG A 72 0.28 20.12 12.85
N ASP A 73 -0.97 20.57 12.74
CA ASP A 73 -1.66 21.24 13.84
C ASP A 73 -1.96 20.29 15.01
N ALA A 74 -2.18 19.00 14.72
CA ALA A 74 -2.35 17.99 15.75
C ALA A 74 -1.03 17.62 16.46
N LEU A 75 0.04 17.39 15.71
CA LEU A 75 1.25 16.79 16.27
C LEU A 75 2.31 17.82 16.68
N ARG A 76 2.31 19.05 16.11
CA ARG A 76 3.26 20.10 16.49
C ARG A 76 3.18 20.46 17.98
N PRO A 77 1.96 20.58 18.60
CA PRO A 77 1.83 20.79 20.06
C PRO A 77 2.32 19.62 20.90
N GLN A 78 2.50 18.44 20.32
CA GLN A 78 2.99 17.20 20.94
C GLN A 78 4.48 16.96 20.69
N ASP A 79 5.25 17.97 20.31
CA ASP A 79 6.66 17.85 19.93
C ASP A 79 6.91 16.86 18.77
N GLY A 80 5.91 16.63 17.91
CA GLY A 80 5.95 15.66 16.82
C GLY A 80 5.71 14.20 17.25
N LEU A 81 5.49 13.95 18.54
CA LEU A 81 5.20 12.61 19.07
C LEU A 81 3.77 12.17 18.72
N TYR A 82 3.57 10.87 18.62
CA TYR A 82 2.26 10.25 18.53
C TYR A 82 2.32 8.79 18.94
N THR A 83 1.18 8.23 19.27
CA THR A 83 1.04 6.84 19.67
C THR A 83 0.77 5.95 18.47
N LEU A 84 1.51 4.86 18.36
CA LEU A 84 1.21 3.72 17.51
C LEU A 84 0.60 2.61 18.37
N ALA A 85 -0.62 2.20 18.04
CA ALA A 85 -1.26 1.00 18.58
C ALA A 85 -1.03 -0.18 17.62
N LEU A 86 -0.38 -1.22 18.10
CA LEU A 86 -0.22 -2.47 17.36
C LEU A 86 -1.44 -3.36 17.60
N LEU A 87 -2.16 -3.66 16.52
CA LEU A 87 -3.35 -4.52 16.52
C LEU A 87 -2.92 -5.99 16.53
N ASP A 88 -3.13 -6.64 17.66
CA ASP A 88 -2.82 -8.04 17.88
C ASP A 88 -3.72 -8.59 19.01
N GLU A 89 -3.64 -9.90 19.31
CA GLU A 89 -4.27 -10.51 20.49
C GLU A 89 -3.82 -9.81 21.79
N HIS A 90 -2.59 -9.32 21.82
CA HIS A 90 -2.03 -8.51 22.90
C HIS A 90 -1.64 -7.13 22.37
N PRO A 91 -2.57 -6.16 22.34
CA PRO A 91 -2.31 -4.82 21.84
C PRO A 91 -1.15 -4.16 22.59
N GLN A 92 -0.26 -3.53 21.86
CA GLN A 92 0.89 -2.82 22.41
C GLN A 92 0.85 -1.36 21.97
N LEU A 93 1.08 -0.45 22.91
CA LEU A 93 1.23 0.98 22.59
C LEU A 93 2.70 1.37 22.56
N ARG A 94 3.08 2.13 21.55
CA ARG A 94 4.41 2.67 21.39
C ARG A 94 4.34 4.14 21.01
N ILE A 95 5.15 4.98 21.66
CA ILE A 95 5.33 6.38 21.26
C ILE A 95 6.40 6.44 20.18
N ILE A 96 6.08 7.09 19.08
CA ILE A 96 7.00 7.34 17.96
C ILE A 96 7.47 8.79 18.04
N GLY A 97 8.78 8.98 17.98
CA GLY A 97 9.45 10.29 18.09
C GLY A 97 10.29 10.68 16.88
N ALA A 98 10.25 9.88 15.78
CA ALA A 98 11.08 10.11 14.60
C ALA A 98 10.76 11.41 13.85
N ILE A 99 9.53 11.93 13.95
CA ILE A 99 9.13 13.18 13.31
C ILE A 99 9.51 14.36 14.20
N ARG A 100 10.44 15.18 13.75
CA ARG A 100 10.96 16.33 14.51
C ARG A 100 10.49 17.67 13.97
N GLU A 101 10.06 17.72 12.74
CA GLU A 101 9.47 18.89 12.11
C GLU A 101 8.22 18.50 11.33
N LEU A 102 7.22 19.35 11.39
CA LEU A 102 5.97 19.17 10.66
C LEU A 102 5.66 20.45 9.91
N LEU A 103 5.51 20.35 8.59
CA LEU A 103 5.19 21.47 7.71
C LEU A 103 3.92 21.21 6.91
N CYS A 104 3.23 22.27 6.53
CA CYS A 104 2.17 22.24 5.53
C CYS A 104 2.62 23.06 4.33
N ALA A 105 2.75 22.44 3.17
CA ALA A 105 3.25 23.08 1.97
C ALA A 105 2.36 24.24 1.48
N ALA A 106 1.05 24.13 1.69
CA ALA A 106 0.11 25.20 1.35
C ALA A 106 0.34 26.50 2.15
N ASP A 107 0.81 26.38 3.41
CA ASP A 107 1.01 27.53 4.30
C ASP A 107 2.48 27.94 4.43
N GLU A 108 3.40 26.97 4.32
CA GLU A 108 4.81 27.10 4.70
C GLU A 108 5.76 26.70 3.55
N GLN A 109 5.36 26.97 2.30
CA GLN A 109 6.13 26.60 1.10
C GLN A 109 7.64 26.98 1.15
N PRO A 110 8.03 28.20 1.57
CA PRO A 110 9.45 28.57 1.65
C PRO A 110 10.24 27.69 2.64
N ALA A 111 9.62 27.27 3.75
CA ALA A 111 10.26 26.39 4.72
C ALA A 111 10.45 24.99 4.16
N VAL A 112 9.47 24.47 3.41
CA VAL A 112 9.59 23.18 2.71
C VAL A 112 10.73 23.20 1.70
N LEU A 113 10.82 24.25 0.87
CA LEU A 113 11.90 24.40 -0.11
C LEU A 113 13.26 24.54 0.55
N ALA A 114 13.35 25.32 1.63
CA ALA A 114 14.58 25.45 2.42
C ALA A 114 15.02 24.11 2.99
N ARG A 115 14.07 23.28 3.49
CA ARG A 115 14.37 21.96 4.02
C ARG A 115 14.84 20.99 2.93
N LEU A 116 14.23 21.00 1.76
CA LEU A 116 14.66 20.20 0.59
C LEU A 116 16.06 20.61 0.10
N ALA A 117 16.44 21.87 0.26
CA ALA A 117 17.76 22.39 -0.10
C ALA A 117 18.83 22.19 0.98
N ASP A 118 18.46 21.77 2.19
CA ASP A 118 19.39 21.56 3.32
C ASP A 118 20.38 20.43 2.99
N PRO A 119 21.70 20.66 3.06
CA PRO A 119 22.71 19.63 2.79
C PRO A 119 22.58 18.38 3.68
N ALA A 120 22.06 18.51 4.89
CA ALA A 120 21.85 17.39 5.80
C ALA A 120 20.76 16.43 5.33
N VAL A 121 19.84 16.89 4.50
CA VAL A 121 18.76 16.03 3.93
C VAL A 121 19.33 15.22 2.77
N CYS A 122 19.50 13.93 2.99
CA CYS A 122 20.02 13.00 1.98
C CYS A 122 18.92 12.16 1.30
N LEU A 123 17.74 12.08 1.91
CA LEU A 123 16.63 11.25 1.46
C LEU A 123 15.31 12.04 1.47
N VAL A 124 14.56 11.93 0.38
CA VAL A 124 13.18 12.43 0.30
C VAL A 124 12.26 11.26 0.00
N THR A 125 11.35 10.93 0.93
CA THR A 125 10.41 9.82 0.78
C THR A 125 9.00 10.34 0.51
N LEU A 126 8.16 9.53 -0.17
CA LEU A 126 6.81 9.93 -0.58
C LEU A 126 5.77 8.87 -0.22
N THR A 127 4.62 9.32 0.33
CA THR A 127 3.36 8.58 0.38
C THR A 127 2.22 9.55 0.05
N VAL A 128 2.08 9.87 -1.23
CA VAL A 128 1.15 10.90 -1.76
C VAL A 128 -0.03 10.28 -2.50
N THR A 129 -0.13 8.97 -2.54
CA THR A 129 -1.06 8.15 -3.31
C THR A 129 -0.83 8.27 -4.84
N GLU A 130 -1.40 7.36 -5.61
CA GLU A 130 -1.27 7.31 -7.07
C GLU A 130 -1.63 8.64 -7.74
N LYS A 131 -2.69 9.30 -7.25
CA LYS A 131 -3.14 10.59 -7.77
C LYS A 131 -2.13 11.72 -7.56
N GLY A 132 -1.32 11.65 -6.51
CA GLY A 132 -0.30 12.67 -6.20
C GLY A 132 0.88 12.72 -7.16
N TYR A 133 1.02 11.71 -8.03
CA TYR A 133 2.06 11.69 -9.09
C TYR A 133 1.61 12.43 -10.35
N CYS A 134 0.33 12.77 -10.49
CA CYS A 134 -0.24 13.50 -11.64
C CYS A 134 0.09 12.81 -12.98
N LEU A 135 -0.11 11.47 -13.06
CA LEU A 135 0.18 10.68 -14.25
C LEU A 135 -1.07 10.50 -15.13
N ALA A 136 -0.85 10.43 -16.45
CA ALA A 136 -1.77 9.88 -17.44
C ALA A 136 -1.12 8.60 -18.01
N GLY A 137 -1.59 7.42 -17.59
CA GLY A 137 -0.87 6.16 -17.78
C GLY A 137 0.50 6.20 -17.06
N ASP A 138 1.57 5.87 -17.77
CA ASP A 138 2.95 5.83 -17.22
C ASP A 138 3.72 7.15 -17.42
N ALA A 139 3.08 8.20 -17.91
CA ALA A 139 3.72 9.48 -18.21
C ALA A 139 3.14 10.61 -17.35
N LEU A 140 3.98 11.62 -17.04
CA LEU A 140 3.51 12.84 -16.38
C LEU A 140 2.48 13.55 -17.27
N ASP A 141 1.30 13.81 -16.69
CA ASP A 141 0.24 14.60 -17.36
C ASP A 141 0.57 16.08 -17.30
N LEU A 142 1.09 16.61 -18.39
CA LEU A 142 1.43 18.04 -18.50
C LEU A 142 0.19 18.97 -18.49
N ALA A 143 -1.02 18.42 -18.73
CA ALA A 143 -2.28 19.16 -18.67
C ALA A 143 -2.90 19.13 -17.26
N HIS A 144 -2.40 18.29 -16.34
CA HIS A 144 -2.88 18.28 -14.95
C HIS A 144 -2.73 19.68 -14.34
N PRO A 145 -3.76 20.22 -13.67
CA PRO A 145 -3.76 21.61 -13.18
C PRO A 145 -2.54 21.96 -12.33
N ASP A 146 -2.11 21.08 -11.42
CA ASP A 146 -0.95 21.33 -10.58
C ASP A 146 0.37 21.28 -11.37
N ILE A 147 0.49 20.40 -12.35
CA ILE A 147 1.67 20.33 -13.20
C ILE A 147 1.76 21.54 -14.13
N ALA A 148 0.65 21.95 -14.76
CA ALA A 148 0.59 23.17 -15.57
C ALA A 148 0.96 24.41 -14.73
N HIS A 149 0.51 24.45 -13.47
CA HIS A 149 0.92 25.51 -12.54
C HIS A 149 2.43 25.46 -12.26
N ASP A 150 3.00 24.29 -11.98
CA ASP A 150 4.41 24.13 -11.61
C ASP A 150 5.34 24.44 -12.80
N ILE A 151 4.90 24.20 -14.05
CA ILE A 151 5.58 24.65 -15.26
C ILE A 151 5.63 26.17 -15.32
N ALA A 152 4.50 26.85 -15.05
CA ALA A 152 4.41 28.29 -15.12
C ALA A 152 5.09 29.00 -13.94
N HIS A 153 5.15 28.34 -12.78
CA HIS A 153 5.64 28.88 -11.51
C HIS A 153 6.63 27.95 -10.80
N PRO A 154 7.79 27.64 -11.40
CA PRO A 154 8.73 26.61 -10.89
C PRO A 154 9.32 26.93 -9.49
N ALA A 155 9.28 28.20 -9.07
CA ALA A 155 9.71 28.61 -7.73
C ALA A 155 8.62 28.49 -6.66
N ALA A 156 7.38 28.19 -7.06
CA ALA A 156 6.21 28.10 -6.19
C ALA A 156 5.40 26.83 -6.49
N PRO A 157 5.97 25.62 -6.38
CA PRO A 157 5.35 24.36 -6.76
C PRO A 157 4.13 24.04 -5.89
N ARG A 158 3.20 23.24 -6.48
CA ARG A 158 2.02 22.69 -5.80
C ARG A 158 2.05 21.18 -5.72
N SER A 159 2.54 20.49 -6.77
CA SER A 159 2.61 19.05 -6.82
C SER A 159 3.83 18.51 -6.06
N ALA A 160 3.76 17.25 -5.61
CA ALA A 160 4.92 16.56 -5.05
C ALA A 160 6.10 16.53 -6.03
N ILE A 161 5.83 16.31 -7.32
CA ILE A 161 6.84 16.32 -8.38
C ILE A 161 7.48 17.70 -8.51
N GLY A 162 6.68 18.77 -8.44
CA GLY A 162 7.19 20.14 -8.47
C GLY A 162 8.10 20.47 -7.28
N TYR A 163 7.76 20.02 -6.07
CA TYR A 163 8.62 20.18 -4.88
C TYR A 163 9.96 19.46 -5.05
N LEU A 164 9.97 18.25 -5.60
CA LEU A 164 11.22 17.53 -5.88
C LEU A 164 12.09 18.28 -6.90
N VAL A 165 11.50 18.74 -8.02
CA VAL A 165 12.23 19.50 -9.05
C VAL A 165 12.79 20.80 -8.47
N ALA A 166 11.98 21.57 -7.73
CA ALA A 166 12.41 22.84 -7.13
C ALA A 166 13.53 22.64 -6.09
N GLY A 167 13.43 21.60 -5.24
CA GLY A 167 14.48 21.26 -4.28
C GLY A 167 15.79 20.86 -4.96
N LEU A 168 15.73 20.01 -5.99
CA LEU A 168 16.91 19.61 -6.79
C LEU A 168 17.52 20.78 -7.55
N GLN A 169 16.69 21.70 -8.09
CA GLN A 169 17.17 22.91 -8.72
C GLN A 169 17.96 23.81 -7.74
N GLN A 170 17.45 24.01 -6.54
CA GLN A 170 18.16 24.80 -5.52
C GLN A 170 19.50 24.16 -5.14
N ARG A 171 19.52 22.82 -4.98
CA ARG A 171 20.76 22.08 -4.71
C ARG A 171 21.78 22.22 -5.82
N MET A 172 21.38 22.01 -7.09
CA MET A 172 22.25 22.18 -8.25
C MET A 172 22.86 23.60 -8.29
N ARG A 173 22.03 24.64 -8.10
CA ARG A 173 22.50 26.04 -8.09
C ARG A 173 23.48 26.35 -6.97
N ASN A 174 23.32 25.70 -5.82
CA ASN A 174 24.15 25.89 -4.62
C ASN A 174 25.35 24.93 -4.55
N GLY A 175 25.53 24.06 -5.57
CA GLY A 175 26.61 23.05 -5.57
C GLY A 175 26.45 21.98 -4.49
N ILE A 176 25.22 21.72 -4.05
CA ILE A 176 24.88 20.67 -3.07
C ILE A 176 24.54 19.38 -3.80
N ALA A 177 25.00 18.23 -3.28
CA ALA A 177 24.69 16.93 -3.83
C ALA A 177 23.17 16.69 -3.88
N PRO A 178 22.62 15.97 -4.89
CA PRO A 178 21.20 15.64 -4.92
C PRO A 178 20.81 14.74 -3.75
N PHE A 179 19.54 14.74 -3.39
CA PHE A 179 18.97 13.74 -2.50
C PHE A 179 18.49 12.52 -3.32
N THR A 180 18.39 11.38 -2.67
CA THR A 180 17.65 10.23 -3.19
C THR A 180 16.15 10.47 -3.00
N ALA A 181 15.34 10.31 -4.06
CA ALA A 181 13.88 10.37 -3.96
C ALA A 181 13.27 8.97 -4.00
N LEU A 182 12.61 8.56 -2.91
CA LEU A 182 12.11 7.21 -2.67
C LEU A 182 10.58 7.22 -2.56
N SER A 183 9.91 6.71 -3.58
CA SER A 183 8.48 6.45 -3.52
C SER A 183 8.20 5.29 -2.57
N CYS A 184 7.23 5.47 -1.68
CA CYS A 184 6.70 4.44 -0.78
C CYS A 184 5.20 4.22 -1.03
N ASP A 185 4.72 4.56 -2.22
CA ASP A 185 3.35 4.32 -2.66
C ASP A 185 3.23 2.96 -3.36
N ASN A 186 2.02 2.42 -3.36
CA ASN A 186 1.72 1.10 -3.93
C ASN A 186 1.52 1.18 -5.46
N LEU A 187 2.53 1.69 -6.17
CA LEU A 187 2.60 1.78 -7.62
C LEU A 187 3.59 0.74 -8.16
N ALA A 188 3.24 0.10 -9.26
CA ALA A 188 4.19 -0.74 -9.98
C ALA A 188 5.36 0.11 -10.49
N ASP A 189 6.59 -0.37 -10.31
CA ASP A 189 7.83 0.30 -10.75
C ASP A 189 7.92 1.77 -10.31
N ASN A 190 7.48 2.04 -9.08
CA ASN A 190 7.28 3.36 -8.51
C ASN A 190 8.50 4.29 -8.61
N GLY A 191 9.72 3.77 -8.45
CA GLY A 191 10.95 4.55 -8.58
C GLY A 191 11.18 5.03 -10.01
N THR A 192 10.96 4.17 -11.00
CA THR A 192 11.10 4.54 -12.44
C THR A 192 10.03 5.55 -12.85
N LEU A 193 8.79 5.36 -12.41
CA LEU A 193 7.71 6.32 -12.68
C LEU A 193 8.02 7.69 -12.07
N LEU A 194 8.49 7.71 -10.82
CA LEU A 194 8.89 8.94 -10.14
C LEU A 194 10.03 9.65 -10.88
N GLN A 195 11.08 8.90 -11.26
CA GLN A 195 12.21 9.45 -12.04
C GLN A 195 11.74 10.09 -13.34
N ARG A 196 10.94 9.37 -14.12
CA ARG A 196 10.39 9.88 -15.40
C ARG A 196 9.57 11.14 -15.19
N ALA A 197 8.71 11.19 -14.18
CA ALA A 197 7.89 12.35 -13.87
C ALA A 197 8.75 13.58 -13.50
N VAL A 198 9.73 13.40 -12.60
CA VAL A 198 10.63 14.48 -12.15
C VAL A 198 11.49 15.02 -13.30
N VAL A 199 12.10 14.13 -14.08
CA VAL A 199 12.92 14.53 -15.25
C VAL A 199 12.04 15.23 -16.29
N ARG A 200 10.86 14.69 -16.58
CA ARG A 200 9.93 15.27 -17.55
C ARG A 200 9.45 16.68 -17.16
N LEU A 201 9.17 16.91 -15.88
CA LEU A 201 8.81 18.26 -15.41
C LEU A 201 10.01 19.21 -15.52
N ALA A 202 11.21 18.78 -15.12
CA ALA A 202 12.41 19.59 -15.21
C ALA A 202 12.73 20.01 -16.66
N GLU A 203 12.50 19.13 -17.64
CA GLU A 203 12.70 19.42 -19.08
C GLU A 203 11.86 20.58 -19.59
N GLN A 204 10.69 20.84 -18.98
CA GLN A 204 9.82 21.92 -19.42
C GLN A 204 10.46 23.31 -19.25
N ASN A 205 11.30 23.48 -18.23
CA ASN A 205 11.87 24.76 -17.87
C ASN A 205 13.40 24.83 -17.99
N ASP A 206 14.10 23.71 -17.74
CA ASP A 206 15.57 23.69 -17.67
C ASP A 206 16.13 22.32 -18.07
N ARG A 207 16.58 22.21 -19.31
CA ARG A 207 17.19 20.98 -19.84
C ARG A 207 18.48 20.58 -19.11
N ALA A 208 19.27 21.58 -18.63
CA ALA A 208 20.50 21.29 -17.91
C ALA A 208 20.17 20.69 -16.53
N LEU A 209 19.13 21.19 -15.86
CA LEU A 209 18.63 20.59 -14.64
C LEU A 209 18.13 19.15 -14.85
N ALA A 210 17.35 18.92 -15.92
CA ALA A 210 16.85 17.58 -16.22
C ALA A 210 18.00 16.58 -16.45
N GLN A 211 19.02 16.97 -17.18
CA GLN A 211 20.22 16.15 -17.40
C GLN A 211 21.00 15.91 -16.11
N TRP A 212 21.17 16.93 -15.27
CA TRP A 212 21.83 16.80 -13.99
C TRP A 212 21.08 15.85 -13.06
N ILE A 213 19.74 15.96 -12.98
CA ILE A 213 18.89 15.05 -12.20
C ILE A 213 19.07 13.61 -12.70
N ALA A 214 18.95 13.39 -14.01
CA ALA A 214 19.07 12.06 -14.62
C ALA A 214 20.42 11.39 -14.36
N GLN A 215 21.49 12.18 -14.24
CA GLN A 215 22.87 11.69 -14.06
C GLN A 215 23.26 11.51 -12.58
N HIS A 216 22.72 12.31 -11.68
CA HIS A 216 23.24 12.40 -10.31
C HIS A 216 22.22 12.01 -9.23
N ALA A 217 20.92 12.22 -9.45
CA ALA A 217 19.89 11.81 -8.49
C ALA A 217 19.52 10.34 -8.67
N THR A 218 19.12 9.68 -7.59
CA THR A 218 18.63 8.30 -7.62
C THR A 218 17.17 8.21 -7.18
N PHE A 219 16.47 7.26 -7.79
CA PHE A 219 15.06 6.99 -7.56
C PHE A 219 14.88 5.47 -7.38
N PRO A 220 15.26 4.93 -6.21
CA PRO A 220 15.15 3.51 -5.97
C PRO A 220 13.69 3.08 -5.99
N ARG A 221 13.43 1.88 -6.49
CA ARG A 221 12.13 1.23 -6.39
C ARG A 221 11.93 0.73 -4.96
N SER A 222 10.68 0.65 -4.53
CA SER A 222 10.34 0.07 -3.25
C SER A 222 9.05 -0.73 -3.29
N MET A 223 8.90 -1.62 -2.32
CA MET A 223 7.65 -2.30 -2.02
C MET A 223 7.36 -2.17 -0.53
N VAL A 224 6.15 -1.76 -0.18
CA VAL A 224 5.67 -1.58 1.18
C VAL A 224 4.46 -2.46 1.43
N ASP A 225 4.35 -3.00 2.65
CA ASP A 225 3.17 -3.77 3.07
C ASP A 225 2.92 -3.62 4.57
N SER A 226 1.75 -3.15 4.92
CA SER A 226 1.17 -3.14 6.26
C SER A 226 -0.29 -2.68 6.18
N ILE A 227 -1.18 -3.26 6.99
CA ILE A 227 -2.56 -2.79 7.12
C ILE A 227 -2.61 -1.71 8.19
N THR A 228 -3.06 -0.51 7.78
CA THR A 228 -3.15 0.68 8.64
C THR A 228 -4.60 1.19 8.61
N PRO A 229 -5.48 0.73 9.51
CA PRO A 229 -6.84 1.24 9.59
C PRO A 229 -6.87 2.72 9.99
N ALA A 230 -7.93 3.40 9.61
CA ALA A 230 -8.13 4.80 9.98
C ALA A 230 -8.24 4.96 11.50
N THR A 231 -7.78 6.10 12.02
CA THR A 231 -7.97 6.49 13.42
C THR A 231 -9.43 6.87 13.63
N ASP A 232 -10.08 6.21 14.59
CA ASP A 232 -11.44 6.50 15.04
C ASP A 232 -11.47 7.00 16.48
N ASP A 233 -12.66 7.33 16.97
CA ASP A 233 -12.84 7.84 18.35
C ASP A 233 -12.62 6.76 19.40
N ALA A 234 -12.85 5.49 19.07
CA ALA A 234 -12.59 4.36 19.96
C ALA A 234 -11.09 4.21 20.24
N LEU A 235 -10.25 4.30 19.19
CA LEU A 235 -8.80 4.30 19.33
C LEU A 235 -8.31 5.51 20.17
N ARG A 236 -8.85 6.71 19.92
CA ARG A 236 -8.48 7.92 20.69
C ARG A 236 -8.79 7.74 22.18
N ALA A 237 -9.99 7.26 22.50
CA ALA A 237 -10.41 7.02 23.87
C ALA A 237 -9.55 5.94 24.55
N HIS A 238 -9.30 4.83 23.85
CA HIS A 238 -8.44 3.75 24.35
C HIS A 238 -7.01 4.24 24.65
N VAL A 239 -6.39 4.95 23.70
CA VAL A 239 -5.03 5.48 23.87
C VAL A 239 -4.99 6.46 25.05
N GLN A 240 -5.95 7.38 25.16
CA GLN A 240 -6.00 8.32 26.27
C GLN A 240 -6.17 7.63 27.64
N ASP A 241 -7.00 6.60 27.72
CA ASP A 241 -7.19 5.81 28.95
C ASP A 241 -5.88 5.10 29.37
N GLN A 242 -5.22 4.46 28.41
CA GLN A 242 -3.98 3.73 28.67
C GLN A 242 -2.77 4.63 28.97
N LEU A 243 -2.66 5.80 28.33
CA LEU A 243 -1.53 6.69 28.54
C LEU A 243 -1.72 7.66 29.73
N GLY A 244 -2.97 8.00 30.08
CA GLY A 244 -3.28 9.08 31.01
C GLY A 244 -2.98 10.49 30.44
N VAL A 245 -2.62 10.61 29.17
CA VAL A 245 -2.38 11.85 28.44
C VAL A 245 -3.17 11.89 27.13
N HIS A 246 -3.44 13.08 26.62
CA HIS A 246 -4.14 13.28 25.38
C HIS A 246 -3.17 13.20 24.19
N ASP A 247 -3.45 12.28 23.23
CA ASP A 247 -2.82 12.24 21.92
C ASP A 247 -3.85 12.68 20.87
N ALA A 248 -3.59 13.78 20.17
CA ALA A 248 -4.52 14.35 19.22
C ALA A 248 -4.71 13.49 17.96
N TRP A 249 -3.72 12.68 17.59
CA TRP A 249 -3.83 11.83 16.40
C TRP A 249 -3.01 10.54 16.50
N PRO A 250 -3.40 9.62 17.39
CA PRO A 250 -2.80 8.29 17.45
C PRO A 250 -3.09 7.55 16.14
N ILE A 251 -2.29 6.55 15.82
CA ILE A 251 -2.49 5.68 14.66
C ILE A 251 -2.47 4.22 15.10
N GLN A 252 -2.98 3.37 14.25
CA GLN A 252 -2.98 1.92 14.46
C GLN A 252 -2.51 1.18 13.22
N ARG A 253 -1.85 0.04 13.43
CA ARG A 253 -1.50 -0.90 12.37
C ARG A 253 -1.47 -2.33 12.89
N GLU A 254 -1.49 -3.29 11.97
CA GLU A 254 -1.15 -4.66 12.30
C GLU A 254 0.31 -4.79 12.78
N ARG A 255 0.65 -5.94 13.40
CA ARG A 255 2.03 -6.21 13.79
C ARG A 255 2.95 -6.38 12.58
N TYR A 256 2.46 -7.03 11.53
CA TYR A 256 3.22 -7.23 10.31
C TYR A 256 3.54 -5.90 9.61
N SER A 257 4.78 -5.77 9.19
CA SER A 257 5.25 -4.66 8.39
C SER A 257 6.39 -5.13 7.50
N GLN A 258 6.37 -4.77 6.23
CA GLN A 258 7.43 -5.08 5.30
C GLN A 258 7.78 -3.85 4.47
N TRP A 259 9.07 -3.58 4.35
CA TRP A 259 9.62 -2.57 3.48
C TRP A 259 10.79 -3.17 2.72
N VAL A 260 10.70 -3.19 1.40
CA VAL A 260 11.77 -3.64 0.50
C VAL A 260 12.20 -2.47 -0.34
N ILE A 261 13.50 -2.21 -0.43
CA ILE A 261 14.07 -1.05 -1.14
C ILE A 261 15.20 -1.53 -2.05
N GLU A 262 15.27 -0.98 -3.27
CA GLU A 262 16.41 -1.13 -4.16
C GLU A 262 17.63 -0.39 -3.56
N ASP A 263 18.74 -1.10 -3.33
CA ASP A 263 19.95 -0.48 -2.72
C ASP A 263 20.69 0.44 -3.70
N ARG A 264 20.06 1.58 -4.05
CA ARG A 264 20.55 2.56 -5.00
C ARG A 264 20.36 3.98 -4.48
N PHE A 265 21.32 4.47 -3.73
CA PHE A 265 21.30 5.79 -3.09
C PHE A 265 22.45 6.67 -3.58
N CYS A 266 22.20 7.97 -3.82
CA CYS A 266 23.22 8.91 -4.33
C CYS A 266 23.91 9.76 -3.24
N ASN A 267 23.37 9.81 -2.04
CA ASN A 267 23.87 10.70 -0.98
C ASN A 267 23.76 10.07 0.42
N GLY A 268 24.14 8.79 0.55
CA GLY A 268 24.00 8.05 1.80
C GLY A 268 22.57 7.62 2.11
N ARG A 269 22.43 6.75 3.11
CA ARG A 269 21.15 6.24 3.61
C ARG A 269 21.26 5.79 5.06
N PRO A 270 20.12 5.71 5.80
CA PRO A 270 20.08 4.99 7.07
C PRO A 270 20.53 3.52 6.91
N ALA A 271 21.01 2.91 7.98
CA ALA A 271 21.29 1.47 8.03
C ALA A 271 19.95 0.67 8.10
N PHE A 272 19.14 0.78 7.06
CA PHE A 272 17.78 0.25 6.96
C PHE A 272 17.64 -1.21 7.37
N GLU A 273 18.64 -2.04 7.01
CA GLU A 273 18.72 -3.45 7.32
C GLU A 273 18.73 -3.74 8.84
N ARG A 274 19.18 -2.80 9.65
CA ARG A 274 19.18 -2.93 11.13
C ARG A 274 17.79 -2.77 11.73
N ALA A 275 16.91 -2.08 11.05
CA ALA A 275 15.49 -1.96 11.42
C ALA A 275 14.61 -3.03 10.75
N GLY A 276 15.19 -3.98 10.01
CA GLY A 276 14.44 -5.07 9.35
C GLY A 276 13.91 -4.72 7.96
N VAL A 277 14.38 -3.61 7.34
CA VAL A 277 14.10 -3.33 5.93
C VAL A 277 14.93 -4.27 5.06
N THR A 278 14.30 -4.84 4.03
CA THR A 278 14.99 -5.69 3.05
C THR A 278 15.56 -4.83 1.94
N LEU A 279 16.87 -4.96 1.70
CA LEU A 279 17.53 -4.37 0.53
C LEU A 279 17.63 -5.43 -0.56
N SER A 280 17.16 -5.13 -1.78
CA SER A 280 17.12 -6.09 -2.88
C SER A 280 17.29 -5.40 -4.23
N GLU A 281 17.89 -6.09 -5.19
CA GLU A 281 17.88 -5.68 -6.59
C GLU A 281 16.59 -6.11 -7.31
N ASP A 282 15.88 -7.12 -6.80
CA ASP A 282 14.64 -7.66 -7.39
C ASP A 282 13.38 -7.19 -6.66
N ILE A 283 13.10 -5.90 -6.72
CA ILE A 283 11.86 -5.32 -6.17
C ILE A 283 10.63 -5.86 -6.92
N ALA A 284 10.75 -6.10 -8.22
CA ALA A 284 9.65 -6.61 -9.03
C ALA A 284 9.20 -8.02 -8.57
N GLY A 285 10.15 -8.87 -8.18
CA GLY A 285 9.87 -10.19 -7.60
C GLY A 285 9.09 -10.08 -6.29
N TYR A 286 9.53 -9.23 -5.35
CA TYR A 286 8.80 -8.98 -4.10
C TYR A 286 7.41 -8.39 -4.33
N ALA A 287 7.27 -7.45 -5.25
CA ALA A 287 5.96 -6.89 -5.62
C ALA A 287 5.04 -7.95 -6.22
N ARG A 288 5.56 -8.84 -7.07
CA ARG A 288 4.84 -9.97 -7.64
C ARG A 288 4.44 -10.99 -6.57
N ALA A 289 5.34 -11.31 -5.64
CA ALA A 289 5.04 -12.21 -4.52
C ALA A 289 3.90 -11.65 -3.66
N LYS A 290 3.96 -10.37 -3.30
CA LYS A 290 2.87 -9.68 -2.59
C LYS A 290 1.56 -9.72 -3.39
N LEU A 291 1.60 -9.39 -4.67
CA LEU A 291 0.42 -9.37 -5.53
C LEU A 291 -0.26 -10.75 -5.60
N ARG A 292 0.54 -11.81 -5.70
CA ARG A 292 0.04 -13.18 -5.89
C ARG A 292 -0.24 -13.91 -4.58
N LEU A 293 0.63 -13.81 -3.58
CA LEU A 293 0.49 -14.53 -2.31
C LEU A 293 -0.36 -13.79 -1.27
N LEU A 294 -0.46 -12.46 -1.33
CA LEU A 294 -1.32 -11.69 -0.42
C LEU A 294 -2.61 -11.24 -1.11
N ASN A 295 -2.51 -10.54 -2.25
CA ASN A 295 -3.68 -9.87 -2.82
C ASN A 295 -4.61 -10.82 -3.57
N ALA A 296 -4.11 -11.90 -4.21
CA ALA A 296 -4.97 -12.88 -4.87
C ALA A 296 -5.80 -13.69 -3.87
N PRO A 297 -5.23 -14.25 -2.76
CA PRO A 297 -6.02 -14.88 -1.70
C PRO A 297 -7.02 -13.94 -1.03
N HIS A 298 -6.71 -12.65 -0.86
CA HIS A 298 -7.70 -11.67 -0.42
C HIS A 298 -8.93 -11.62 -1.34
N SER A 299 -8.72 -11.64 -2.66
CA SER A 299 -9.81 -11.67 -3.62
C SER A 299 -10.59 -13.00 -3.55
N ALA A 300 -9.91 -14.13 -3.35
CA ALA A 300 -10.54 -15.42 -3.14
C ALA A 300 -11.44 -15.40 -1.88
N LEU A 301 -10.90 -14.93 -0.76
CA LEU A 301 -11.65 -14.76 0.50
C LEU A 301 -12.84 -13.82 0.33
N ALA A 302 -12.67 -12.70 -0.40
CA ALA A 302 -13.72 -11.72 -0.59
C ALA A 302 -14.92 -12.33 -1.34
N TYR A 303 -14.69 -13.00 -2.45
CA TYR A 303 -15.80 -13.51 -3.27
C TYR A 303 -16.40 -14.81 -2.71
N LEU A 304 -15.57 -15.79 -2.36
CA LEU A 304 -16.05 -17.05 -1.74
C LEU A 304 -16.70 -16.79 -0.38
N GLY A 305 -16.07 -15.98 0.47
CA GLY A 305 -16.60 -15.60 1.77
C GLY A 305 -17.90 -14.80 1.68
N SER A 306 -18.02 -13.89 0.69
CA SER A 306 -19.28 -13.18 0.43
C SER A 306 -20.41 -14.13 0.01
N LEU A 307 -20.12 -15.16 -0.79
CA LEU A 307 -21.11 -16.17 -1.17
C LEU A 307 -21.52 -17.03 0.04
N LEU A 308 -20.63 -17.23 1.01
CA LEU A 308 -20.90 -17.89 2.29
C LEU A 308 -21.58 -16.97 3.31
N ASN A 309 -21.86 -15.69 2.96
CA ASN A 309 -22.40 -14.65 3.84
C ASN A 309 -21.52 -14.31 5.06
N LEU A 310 -20.21 -14.43 4.91
CA LEU A 310 -19.23 -14.03 5.93
C LEU A 310 -18.94 -12.52 5.79
N GLU A 311 -18.53 -11.86 6.89
CA GLU A 311 -18.38 -10.40 6.93
C GLU A 311 -16.92 -9.96 6.77
N THR A 312 -16.01 -10.61 7.50
CA THR A 312 -14.61 -10.20 7.59
C THR A 312 -13.66 -11.29 7.07
N VAL A 313 -12.41 -10.89 6.83
CA VAL A 313 -11.33 -11.83 6.49
C VAL A 313 -11.12 -12.84 7.62
N ALA A 314 -11.17 -12.40 8.88
CA ALA A 314 -11.03 -13.29 10.04
C ALA A 314 -12.18 -14.30 10.12
N ASP A 315 -13.43 -13.88 9.86
CA ASP A 315 -14.57 -14.81 9.78
C ASP A 315 -14.38 -15.84 8.67
N ALA A 316 -13.89 -15.40 7.50
CA ALA A 316 -13.62 -16.27 6.36
C ALA A 316 -12.52 -17.30 6.68
N MET A 317 -11.48 -16.90 7.38
CA MET A 317 -10.42 -17.81 7.85
C MET A 317 -10.85 -18.68 9.05
N GLY A 318 -11.93 -18.32 9.74
CA GLY A 318 -12.59 -19.15 10.73
C GLY A 318 -13.42 -20.29 10.14
N HIS A 319 -13.71 -20.26 8.82
CA HIS A 319 -14.41 -21.32 8.09
C HIS A 319 -13.38 -22.37 7.62
N PRO A 320 -13.39 -23.60 8.14
CA PRO A 320 -12.28 -24.55 7.97
C PRO A 320 -11.98 -24.89 6.52
N GLU A 321 -13.01 -25.15 5.71
CA GLU A 321 -12.88 -25.55 4.31
C GLU A 321 -12.32 -24.38 3.46
N LEU A 322 -12.78 -23.14 3.71
CA LEU A 322 -12.29 -21.96 3.00
C LEU A 322 -10.84 -21.64 3.40
N ALA A 323 -10.50 -21.78 4.68
CA ALA A 323 -9.13 -21.57 5.16
C ALA A 323 -8.16 -22.60 4.53
N ALA A 324 -8.56 -23.88 4.49
CA ALA A 324 -7.77 -24.95 3.87
C ALA A 324 -7.62 -24.71 2.35
N PHE A 325 -8.69 -24.33 1.67
CA PHE A 325 -8.66 -23.97 0.26
C PHE A 325 -7.67 -22.85 -0.03
N VAL A 326 -7.73 -21.75 0.74
CA VAL A 326 -6.85 -20.60 0.56
C VAL A 326 -5.39 -20.97 0.81
N GLU A 327 -5.10 -21.74 1.84
CA GLU A 327 -3.75 -22.21 2.12
C GLU A 327 -3.20 -23.09 0.99
N THR A 328 -4.00 -24.03 0.48
CA THR A 328 -3.62 -24.89 -0.65
C THR A 328 -3.43 -24.06 -1.93
N LEU A 329 -4.34 -23.12 -2.23
CA LEU A 329 -4.22 -22.20 -3.35
C LEU A 329 -2.87 -21.45 -3.31
N MET A 330 -2.46 -20.95 -2.15
CA MET A 330 -1.20 -20.22 -2.00
C MET A 330 0.02 -21.12 -2.19
N ARG A 331 0.03 -22.30 -1.54
CA ARG A 331 1.20 -23.19 -1.52
C ARG A 331 1.38 -23.97 -2.82
N ASP A 332 0.29 -24.53 -3.33
CA ASP A 332 0.35 -25.52 -4.41
C ASP A 332 0.10 -24.93 -5.81
N ASP A 333 -0.71 -23.87 -5.92
CA ASP A 333 -1.07 -23.31 -7.23
C ASP A 333 -0.36 -21.98 -7.52
N ILE A 334 -0.23 -21.08 -6.52
CA ILE A 334 0.38 -19.76 -6.74
C ILE A 334 1.90 -19.84 -6.63
N THR A 335 2.45 -20.46 -5.57
CA THR A 335 3.90 -20.51 -5.33
C THR A 335 4.70 -21.03 -6.52
N PRO A 336 4.28 -22.11 -7.22
CA PRO A 336 5.01 -22.59 -8.39
C PRO A 336 5.08 -21.63 -9.57
N THR A 337 4.23 -20.59 -9.60
CA THR A 337 4.26 -19.54 -10.64
C THR A 337 5.24 -18.40 -10.31
N LEU A 338 5.82 -18.39 -9.12
CA LEU A 338 6.80 -17.38 -8.71
C LEU A 338 8.20 -17.78 -9.13
N GLN A 339 8.98 -16.79 -9.57
CA GLN A 339 10.41 -17.01 -9.81
C GLN A 339 11.16 -17.05 -8.47
N PRO A 340 12.16 -17.93 -8.31
CA PRO A 340 13.00 -17.94 -7.12
C PRO A 340 13.70 -16.60 -6.91
N MET A 341 13.69 -16.10 -5.67
CA MET A 341 14.34 -14.84 -5.28
C MET A 341 15.34 -15.10 -4.15
N PRO A 342 16.57 -14.56 -4.23
CA PRO A 342 17.53 -14.68 -3.13
C PRO A 342 16.98 -14.09 -1.82
N GLY A 343 17.06 -14.87 -0.74
CA GLY A 343 16.64 -14.42 0.59
C GLY A 343 15.11 -14.35 0.82
N PHE A 344 14.29 -14.78 -0.14
CA PHE A 344 12.85 -14.88 0.02
C PHE A 344 12.40 -16.33 0.17
N ASP A 345 11.74 -16.64 1.28
CA ASP A 345 11.11 -17.94 1.52
C ASP A 345 9.58 -17.81 1.35
N PRO A 346 8.99 -18.37 0.28
CA PRO A 346 7.55 -18.30 0.06
C PRO A 346 6.75 -18.96 1.19
N GLN A 347 7.24 -20.02 1.82
CA GLN A 347 6.52 -20.74 2.87
C GLN A 347 6.42 -19.88 4.14
N GLN A 348 7.53 -19.28 4.55
CA GLN A 348 7.55 -18.33 5.66
C GLN A 348 6.63 -17.13 5.40
N TYR A 349 6.64 -16.62 4.16
CA TYR A 349 5.79 -15.49 3.77
C TYR A 349 4.30 -15.86 3.81
N ILE A 350 3.93 -17.06 3.33
CA ILE A 350 2.57 -17.59 3.41
C ILE A 350 2.12 -17.74 4.87
N ASP A 351 2.96 -18.31 5.74
CA ASP A 351 2.63 -18.47 7.16
C ASP A 351 2.34 -17.12 7.83
N ALA A 352 3.15 -16.10 7.51
CA ALA A 352 2.92 -14.73 8.01
C ALA A 352 1.59 -14.15 7.48
N ILE A 353 1.24 -14.37 6.21
CA ILE A 353 -0.03 -13.90 5.62
C ILE A 353 -1.22 -14.62 6.27
N LEU A 354 -1.15 -15.93 6.44
CA LEU A 354 -2.23 -16.71 7.05
C LEU A 354 -2.47 -16.30 8.52
N ALA A 355 -1.39 -15.99 9.25
CA ALA A 355 -1.50 -15.43 10.60
C ALA A 355 -2.21 -14.06 10.60
N ARG A 356 -1.87 -13.18 9.63
CA ARG A 356 -2.52 -11.87 9.45
C ARG A 356 -4.01 -12.02 9.14
N PHE A 357 -4.37 -12.93 8.26
CA PHE A 357 -5.77 -13.18 7.88
C PHE A 357 -6.63 -13.69 9.05
N ARG A 358 -6.02 -14.47 9.94
CA ARG A 358 -6.70 -15.00 11.15
C ARG A 358 -6.81 -13.98 12.28
N ASN A 359 -6.17 -12.80 12.19
CA ASN A 359 -6.17 -11.81 13.26
C ASN A 359 -7.53 -11.09 13.39
N PRO A 360 -8.33 -11.35 14.43
CA PRO A 360 -9.65 -10.74 14.60
C PRO A 360 -9.59 -9.26 15.01
N ALA A 361 -8.42 -8.79 15.49
CA ALA A 361 -8.22 -7.37 15.82
C ALA A 361 -8.25 -6.46 14.58
N ILE A 362 -8.10 -7.04 13.38
CA ILE A 362 -8.16 -6.32 12.11
C ILE A 362 -9.53 -6.59 11.47
N ARG A 363 -10.47 -5.66 11.62
CA ARG A 363 -11.78 -5.77 10.97
C ARG A 363 -11.69 -5.41 9.48
N HIS A 364 -11.14 -6.31 8.67
CA HIS A 364 -11.02 -6.14 7.22
C HIS A 364 -12.26 -6.70 6.52
N LEU A 365 -13.14 -5.83 6.04
CA LEU A 365 -14.44 -6.22 5.46
C LEU A 365 -14.25 -6.82 4.07
N LEU A 366 -14.85 -8.00 3.84
CA LEU A 366 -14.86 -8.67 2.53
C LEU A 366 -15.51 -7.79 1.46
N ALA A 367 -16.56 -7.05 1.82
CA ALA A 367 -17.24 -6.12 0.92
C ALA A 367 -16.31 -5.03 0.36
N GLN A 368 -15.38 -4.50 1.19
CA GLN A 368 -14.40 -3.49 0.72
C GLN A 368 -13.33 -4.10 -0.18
N ILE A 369 -12.92 -5.34 0.10
CA ILE A 369 -11.95 -6.06 -0.75
C ILE A 369 -12.55 -6.36 -2.12
N ALA A 370 -13.86 -6.64 -2.17
CA ALA A 370 -14.58 -6.96 -3.38
C ALA A 370 -14.76 -5.78 -4.37
N TRP A 371 -14.50 -4.53 -3.94
CA TRP A 371 -14.52 -3.37 -4.85
C TRP A 371 -13.46 -3.49 -5.95
N ASP A 372 -13.72 -2.87 -7.11
CA ASP A 372 -12.80 -2.81 -8.26
C ASP A 372 -12.34 -4.20 -8.75
N GLY A 373 -13.26 -5.18 -8.74
CA GLY A 373 -12.96 -6.56 -9.10
C GLY A 373 -12.40 -6.69 -10.52
N SER A 374 -12.94 -5.94 -11.47
CA SER A 374 -12.48 -5.91 -12.86
C SER A 374 -10.99 -5.54 -13.01
N GLN A 375 -10.53 -4.57 -12.24
CA GLN A 375 -9.13 -4.17 -12.24
C GLN A 375 -8.24 -5.11 -11.42
N LYS A 376 -8.74 -5.54 -10.26
CA LYS A 376 -7.94 -6.35 -9.33
C LYS A 376 -7.72 -7.78 -9.82
N LEU A 377 -8.74 -8.45 -10.37
CA LEU A 377 -8.63 -9.85 -10.79
C LEU A 377 -7.72 -10.04 -11.99
N SER A 378 -7.72 -9.09 -12.93
CA SER A 378 -6.84 -9.14 -14.11
C SER A 378 -5.36 -9.31 -13.73
N VAL A 379 -4.91 -8.61 -12.69
CA VAL A 379 -3.50 -8.65 -12.24
C VAL A 379 -3.24 -9.68 -11.12
N ARG A 380 -4.24 -9.98 -10.27
CA ARG A 380 -4.06 -10.84 -9.09
C ARG A 380 -4.17 -12.34 -9.42
N LEU A 381 -5.23 -12.72 -10.13
CA LEU A 381 -5.56 -14.12 -10.44
C LEU A 381 -5.36 -14.47 -11.91
N LEU A 382 -5.87 -13.67 -12.85
CA LEU A 382 -5.81 -14.01 -14.28
C LEU A 382 -4.35 -14.02 -14.79
N GLY A 383 -3.51 -13.09 -14.32
CA GLY A 383 -2.08 -13.16 -14.63
C GLY A 383 -1.38 -14.42 -14.08
N THR A 384 -1.80 -14.90 -12.89
CA THR A 384 -1.31 -16.16 -12.32
C THR A 384 -1.78 -17.37 -13.11
N ILE A 385 -3.05 -17.37 -13.53
CA ILE A 385 -3.63 -18.40 -14.41
C ILE A 385 -2.88 -18.46 -15.74
N GLY A 386 -2.58 -17.29 -16.35
CA GLY A 386 -1.82 -17.24 -17.61
C GLY A 386 -0.44 -17.87 -17.49
N ASP A 387 0.31 -17.56 -16.40
CA ASP A 387 1.62 -18.16 -16.15
C ASP A 387 1.53 -19.66 -15.86
N ALA A 388 0.53 -20.11 -15.10
CA ALA A 388 0.28 -21.53 -14.83
C ALA A 388 -0.03 -22.29 -16.13
N LEU A 389 -0.87 -21.75 -17.01
CA LEU A 389 -1.18 -22.32 -18.33
C LEU A 389 0.07 -22.42 -19.22
N ALA A 390 0.90 -21.38 -19.22
CA ALA A 390 2.15 -21.37 -19.98
C ALA A 390 3.15 -22.43 -19.46
N ALA A 391 3.12 -22.69 -18.16
CA ALA A 391 3.93 -23.73 -17.51
C ALA A 391 3.30 -25.14 -17.57
N GLY A 392 2.10 -25.29 -18.16
CA GLY A 392 1.38 -26.58 -18.21
C GLY A 392 0.88 -27.06 -16.84
N GLN A 393 0.70 -26.16 -15.89
CA GLN A 393 0.19 -26.45 -14.56
C GLN A 393 -1.35 -26.46 -14.52
N PRO A 394 -1.96 -27.18 -13.56
CA PRO A 394 -3.40 -27.16 -13.37
C PRO A 394 -3.88 -25.77 -12.93
N ILE A 395 -5.08 -25.38 -13.37
CA ILE A 395 -5.65 -24.05 -13.07
C ILE A 395 -7.03 -24.11 -12.39
N GLN A 396 -7.55 -25.32 -12.11
CA GLN A 396 -8.91 -25.51 -11.60
C GLN A 396 -9.14 -24.73 -10.32
N ARG A 397 -8.22 -24.83 -9.34
CA ARG A 397 -8.34 -24.15 -8.07
C ARG A 397 -8.19 -22.63 -8.23
N LEU A 398 -7.35 -22.17 -9.18
CA LEU A 398 -7.21 -20.75 -9.52
C LEU A 398 -8.47 -20.17 -10.17
N CYS A 399 -9.25 -20.96 -10.91
CA CYS A 399 -10.49 -20.53 -11.55
C CYS A 399 -11.67 -20.40 -10.57
N LEU A 400 -11.65 -21.12 -9.43
CA LEU A 400 -12.76 -21.09 -8.47
C LEU A 400 -13.04 -19.68 -7.90
N PRO A 401 -12.05 -18.89 -7.45
CA PRO A 401 -12.29 -17.50 -7.03
C PRO A 401 -12.76 -16.58 -8.16
N VAL A 402 -12.36 -16.85 -9.41
CA VAL A 402 -12.84 -16.09 -10.58
C VAL A 402 -14.33 -16.41 -10.80
N ALA A 403 -14.71 -17.68 -10.78
CA ALA A 403 -16.11 -18.10 -10.86
C ALA A 403 -16.95 -17.52 -9.71
N ALA A 404 -16.39 -17.47 -8.49
CA ALA A 404 -17.06 -16.87 -7.34
C ALA A 404 -17.30 -15.35 -7.53
N TRP A 405 -16.36 -14.63 -8.18
CA TRP A 405 -16.57 -13.24 -8.56
C TRP A 405 -17.74 -13.09 -9.55
N LEU A 406 -17.85 -13.95 -10.55
CA LEU A 406 -18.98 -13.92 -11.50
C LEU A 406 -20.32 -14.19 -10.81
N HIS A 407 -20.37 -15.16 -9.88
CA HIS A 407 -21.55 -15.38 -9.03
C HIS A 407 -21.85 -14.21 -8.11
N PHE A 408 -20.82 -13.53 -7.59
CA PHE A 408 -20.99 -12.29 -6.81
C PHE A 408 -21.63 -11.18 -7.66
N ILE A 409 -21.15 -10.94 -8.88
CA ILE A 409 -21.76 -9.99 -9.82
C ILE A 409 -23.23 -10.34 -10.06
N ARG A 410 -23.51 -11.60 -10.42
CA ARG A 410 -24.88 -12.09 -10.64
C ARG A 410 -25.78 -11.84 -9.44
N ARG A 411 -25.29 -12.11 -8.22
CA ARG A 411 -26.05 -11.89 -6.98
C ARG A 411 -26.31 -10.41 -6.73
N GLN A 412 -25.32 -9.55 -6.93
CA GLN A 412 -25.48 -8.09 -6.75
C GLN A 412 -26.46 -7.52 -7.78
N ALA A 413 -26.33 -7.86 -9.04
CA ALA A 413 -27.24 -7.44 -10.10
C ALA A 413 -28.69 -7.93 -9.84
N GLY A 414 -28.87 -9.20 -9.46
CA GLY A 414 -30.19 -9.76 -9.12
C GLY A 414 -30.86 -9.10 -7.92
N ASN A 415 -30.07 -8.53 -7.00
CA ASN A 415 -30.57 -7.78 -5.84
C ASN A 415 -30.75 -6.27 -6.13
N GLY A 416 -30.42 -5.79 -7.33
CA GLY A 416 -30.43 -4.37 -7.68
C GLY A 416 -29.39 -3.54 -6.93
N ALA A 417 -28.34 -4.18 -6.42
CA ALA A 417 -27.26 -3.51 -5.71
C ALA A 417 -26.18 -3.02 -6.69
N ALA A 418 -25.73 -1.78 -6.51
CA ALA A 418 -24.67 -1.21 -7.34
C ALA A 418 -23.34 -1.94 -7.11
N LEU A 419 -22.61 -2.24 -8.19
CA LEU A 419 -21.24 -2.70 -8.14
C LEU A 419 -20.30 -1.51 -8.01
N VAL A 420 -19.45 -1.50 -7.00
CA VAL A 420 -18.38 -0.51 -6.84
C VAL A 420 -17.19 -0.98 -7.70
N ASP A 421 -17.24 -0.65 -8.97
CA ASP A 421 -16.30 -1.11 -9.99
C ASP A 421 -16.29 -0.13 -11.18
N PRO A 422 -15.14 0.19 -11.80
CA PRO A 422 -15.11 1.03 -13.01
C PRO A 422 -15.94 0.50 -14.19
N LEU A 423 -16.12 -0.83 -14.28
CA LEU A 423 -16.97 -1.50 -15.26
C LEU A 423 -18.33 -1.91 -14.65
N GLY A 424 -18.75 -1.25 -13.56
CA GLY A 424 -19.90 -1.66 -12.76
C GLY A 424 -21.21 -1.72 -13.54
N GLU A 425 -21.48 -0.78 -14.46
CA GLU A 425 -22.67 -0.79 -15.32
C GLU A 425 -22.66 -2.00 -16.28
N GLU A 426 -21.57 -2.18 -17.03
CA GLU A 426 -21.40 -3.28 -17.98
C GLU A 426 -21.52 -4.65 -17.30
N LEU A 427 -20.82 -4.82 -16.16
CA LEU A 427 -20.87 -6.07 -15.38
C LEU A 427 -22.25 -6.33 -14.78
N SER A 428 -22.98 -5.28 -14.37
CA SER A 428 -24.35 -5.42 -13.85
C SER A 428 -25.32 -5.83 -14.94
N ASP A 429 -25.20 -5.27 -16.14
CA ASP A 429 -26.04 -5.63 -17.30
C ASP A 429 -25.84 -7.11 -17.68
N ILE A 430 -24.60 -7.57 -17.74
CA ILE A 430 -24.29 -8.98 -17.95
C ILE A 430 -24.87 -9.81 -16.80
N GLY A 431 -24.65 -9.41 -15.55
CA GLY A 431 -25.16 -10.09 -14.36
C GLY A 431 -26.69 -10.27 -14.36
N CYS A 432 -27.43 -9.26 -14.82
CA CYS A 432 -28.89 -9.32 -14.97
C CYS A 432 -29.35 -10.33 -16.02
N SER A 433 -28.54 -10.60 -17.06
CA SER A 433 -28.86 -11.54 -18.12
C SER A 433 -28.52 -13.00 -17.80
N THR A 434 -27.80 -13.25 -16.69
CA THR A 434 -27.32 -14.59 -16.32
C THR A 434 -28.45 -15.51 -15.87
N THR A 435 -28.34 -16.81 -16.21
CA THR A 435 -29.31 -17.84 -15.89
C THR A 435 -28.86 -18.78 -14.77
N GLY A 436 -27.55 -18.84 -14.50
CA GLY A 436 -26.89 -19.84 -13.63
C GLY A 436 -26.37 -21.05 -14.40
N ASP A 437 -26.63 -21.13 -15.71
CA ASP A 437 -26.03 -22.11 -16.59
C ASP A 437 -24.65 -21.65 -17.09
N ALA A 438 -23.62 -22.46 -16.85
CA ALA A 438 -22.26 -22.09 -17.20
C ALA A 438 -22.06 -21.87 -18.71
N GLY A 439 -22.71 -22.75 -19.54
CA GLY A 439 -22.60 -22.64 -20.99
C GLY A 439 -23.23 -21.38 -21.57
N HIS A 440 -24.19 -20.78 -20.87
CA HIS A 440 -24.80 -19.50 -21.23
C HIS A 440 -24.02 -18.30 -20.63
N ASP A 441 -23.71 -18.36 -19.34
CA ASP A 441 -23.25 -17.20 -18.58
C ASP A 441 -21.76 -16.90 -18.84
N ILE A 442 -20.90 -17.94 -18.93
CA ILE A 442 -19.45 -17.73 -19.10
C ILE A 442 -19.13 -17.04 -20.44
N PRO A 443 -19.70 -17.44 -21.60
CA PRO A 443 -19.46 -16.69 -22.84
C PRO A 443 -19.85 -15.21 -22.75
N ALA A 444 -20.92 -14.87 -22.01
CA ALA A 444 -21.34 -13.48 -21.84
C ALA A 444 -20.30 -12.67 -21.03
N PHE A 445 -19.81 -13.22 -19.91
CA PHE A 445 -18.77 -12.56 -19.12
C PHE A 445 -17.43 -12.44 -19.87
N LEU A 446 -17.07 -13.44 -20.67
CA LEU A 446 -15.80 -13.43 -21.43
C LEU A 446 -15.77 -12.38 -22.55
N THR A 447 -16.89 -11.72 -22.87
CA THR A 447 -16.90 -10.55 -23.78
C THR A 447 -16.21 -9.32 -23.19
N VAL A 448 -16.00 -9.25 -21.87
CA VAL A 448 -15.33 -8.15 -21.19
C VAL A 448 -13.82 -8.24 -21.40
N ASP A 449 -13.34 -7.81 -22.57
CA ASP A 449 -11.94 -7.91 -23.00
C ASP A 449 -10.98 -7.19 -22.04
N ALA A 450 -11.42 -6.08 -21.45
CA ALA A 450 -10.64 -5.32 -20.44
C ALA A 450 -10.25 -6.16 -19.20
N VAL A 451 -10.99 -7.25 -18.92
CA VAL A 451 -10.70 -8.16 -17.80
C VAL A 451 -9.99 -9.42 -18.28
N PHE A 452 -10.58 -10.12 -19.24
CA PHE A 452 -10.15 -11.49 -19.61
C PHE A 452 -9.11 -11.52 -20.73
N SER A 453 -9.06 -10.46 -21.57
CA SER A 453 -8.05 -10.33 -22.64
C SER A 453 -7.85 -11.65 -23.42
N SER A 454 -6.61 -12.07 -23.63
CA SER A 454 -6.27 -13.28 -24.38
C SER A 454 -6.71 -14.60 -23.73
N LEU A 455 -7.00 -14.61 -22.41
CA LEU A 455 -7.48 -15.82 -21.73
C LEU A 455 -8.87 -16.26 -22.21
N SER A 456 -9.71 -15.32 -22.66
CA SER A 456 -11.03 -15.65 -23.22
C SER A 456 -10.96 -16.57 -24.45
N ALA A 457 -9.82 -16.64 -25.14
CA ALA A 457 -9.58 -17.50 -26.29
C ALA A 457 -8.87 -18.84 -25.93
N ASP A 458 -8.39 -19.02 -24.69
CA ASP A 458 -7.74 -20.28 -24.28
C ASP A 458 -8.81 -21.29 -23.81
N ALA A 459 -8.99 -22.37 -24.62
CA ALA A 459 -10.01 -23.39 -24.34
C ALA A 459 -9.83 -24.08 -22.98
N ARG A 460 -8.61 -24.19 -22.45
CA ARG A 460 -8.32 -24.79 -21.14
C ARG A 460 -8.86 -23.90 -20.03
N PHE A 461 -8.66 -22.58 -20.18
CA PHE A 461 -9.18 -21.60 -19.23
C PHE A 461 -10.71 -21.56 -19.25
N VAL A 462 -11.33 -21.49 -20.45
CA VAL A 462 -12.79 -21.47 -20.60
C VAL A 462 -13.40 -22.69 -19.96
N GLN A 463 -12.90 -23.89 -20.28
CA GLN A 463 -13.40 -25.14 -19.70
C GLN A 463 -13.25 -25.21 -18.17
N ALA A 464 -12.11 -24.77 -17.62
CA ALA A 464 -11.88 -24.76 -16.18
C ALA A 464 -12.79 -23.74 -15.48
N LEU A 465 -13.04 -22.59 -16.09
CA LEU A 465 -13.92 -21.55 -15.55
C LEU A 465 -15.40 -22.01 -15.60
N GLU A 466 -15.85 -22.63 -16.70
CA GLU A 466 -17.18 -23.21 -16.81
C GLU A 466 -17.41 -24.28 -15.73
N HIS A 467 -16.45 -25.18 -15.54
CA HIS A 467 -16.51 -26.20 -14.50
C HIS A 467 -16.64 -25.59 -13.10
N SER A 468 -15.78 -24.62 -12.77
CA SER A 468 -15.81 -23.93 -11.49
C SER A 468 -17.10 -23.12 -11.27
N TYR A 469 -17.63 -22.49 -12.32
CA TYR A 469 -18.89 -21.77 -12.26
C TYR A 469 -20.08 -22.72 -12.01
N ALA A 470 -20.12 -23.85 -12.71
CA ALA A 470 -21.16 -24.87 -12.51
C ALA A 470 -21.11 -25.46 -11.09
N ALA A 471 -19.92 -25.74 -10.56
CA ALA A 471 -19.75 -26.25 -9.19
C ALA A 471 -20.29 -25.28 -8.10
N LEU A 472 -20.17 -23.98 -8.34
CA LEU A 472 -20.70 -22.95 -7.43
C LEU A 472 -22.20 -22.67 -7.67
N SER A 473 -22.80 -23.12 -8.76
CA SER A 473 -24.20 -22.81 -9.13
C SER A 473 -25.20 -23.48 -8.19
N PRO A 474 -26.23 -22.78 -7.74
CA PRO A 474 -26.67 -21.41 -8.02
C PRO A 474 -26.03 -20.33 -7.15
N GLY A 475 -24.89 -20.54 -6.54
CA GLY A 475 -24.19 -19.56 -5.69
C GLY A 475 -24.69 -19.53 -4.25
N SER A 476 -25.31 -20.63 -3.77
CA SER A 476 -25.73 -20.74 -2.37
C SER A 476 -24.57 -21.21 -1.49
N PRO A 477 -24.57 -20.89 -0.16
CA PRO A 477 -23.54 -21.34 0.77
C PRO A 477 -23.24 -22.84 0.74
N ALA A 478 -24.28 -23.68 0.55
CA ALA A 478 -24.11 -25.14 0.50
C ALA A 478 -23.32 -25.61 -0.73
N HIS A 479 -23.51 -24.97 -1.89
CA HIS A 479 -22.76 -25.29 -3.10
C HIS A 479 -21.32 -24.80 -3.00
N VAL A 480 -21.10 -23.61 -2.44
CA VAL A 480 -19.74 -23.09 -2.19
C VAL A 480 -18.97 -24.03 -1.25
N GLN A 481 -19.61 -24.50 -0.18
CA GLN A 481 -19.00 -25.43 0.76
C GLN A 481 -18.67 -26.79 0.09
N SER A 482 -19.54 -27.30 -0.77
CA SER A 482 -19.26 -28.51 -1.55
C SER A 482 -18.05 -28.32 -2.48
N ALA A 483 -18.03 -27.22 -3.23
CA ALA A 483 -16.95 -26.92 -4.16
C ALA A 483 -15.58 -26.68 -3.48
N LEU A 484 -15.56 -26.24 -2.21
CA LEU A 484 -14.35 -26.10 -1.41
C LEU A 484 -13.81 -27.44 -0.90
N SER A 485 -14.64 -28.47 -0.85
CA SER A 485 -14.30 -29.80 -0.33
C SER A 485 -13.79 -30.76 -1.41
N GLU A 486 -13.95 -30.40 -2.69
CA GLU A 486 -13.44 -31.11 -3.86
C GLU A 486 -11.98 -30.69 -4.19
#